data_94e3c6ec70565afaf2844c812ee9000b
#
_entry.id   94e3c6ec70565afaf2844c812ee9000b
#
_cell.length_a   1.000
_cell.length_b   1.000
_cell.length_c   1.000
_cell.angle_alpha   90.00
_cell.angle_beta   90.00
_cell.angle_gamma   90.00
#
_symmetry.space_group_name_H-M   'P 1'
#
loop_
_entity.id
_entity.type
_entity.pdbx_description
1 polymer ?
#
loop_
_entity_poly.entity_id
_entity_poly.type
_entity_poly.pdbx_seq_one_letter_code
_entity_poly.pdbx_strand_id
1 'polypeptide(L)'
;MTPENFTPADKRAQLRQAALEYHEHPTPGKVAIHATKQLSNQHDLALAYSPGVAAPCEEIVKDPAAAFRYTARGNLVAVITNGTAVLGLGDIGPLASK
;
A
#
# COMPACT_ATOMS: atom_id res chain seq x y z
N MET A 1 12.97 30.34 -20.71
CA MET A 1 11.56 30.40 -21.17
C MET A 1 10.68 30.76 -20.01
N THR A 2 9.81 31.78 -20.17
CA THR A 2 8.85 32.15 -19.15
C THR A 2 7.62 31.22 -19.21
N PRO A 3 6.84 31.07 -18.11
CA PRO A 3 5.64 30.24 -18.11
C PRO A 3 4.61 30.61 -19.20
N GLU A 4 4.51 31.86 -19.57
CA GLU A 4 3.57 32.34 -20.59
C GLU A 4 3.91 31.82 -22.00
N ASN A 5 5.16 31.42 -22.22
CA ASN A 5 5.61 30.88 -23.50
C ASN A 5 5.48 29.39 -23.65
N PHE A 6 4.99 28.70 -22.60
CA PHE A 6 4.83 27.24 -22.65
C PHE A 6 3.59 26.86 -23.48
N THR A 7 3.79 25.91 -24.39
CA THR A 7 2.69 25.31 -25.13
C THR A 7 1.96 24.30 -24.24
N PRO A 8 0.72 23.86 -24.60
CA PRO A 8 0.07 22.74 -23.90
C PRO A 8 0.91 21.45 -23.88
N ALA A 9 1.68 21.19 -24.93
CA ALA A 9 2.58 20.02 -25.00
C ALA A 9 3.71 20.16 -23.97
N ASP A 10 4.28 21.36 -23.83
CA ASP A 10 5.33 21.62 -22.82
C ASP A 10 4.80 21.42 -21.41
N LYS A 11 3.60 21.88 -21.13
CA LYS A 11 2.96 21.71 -19.82
C LYS A 11 2.71 20.24 -19.49
N ARG A 12 2.27 19.46 -20.48
CA ARG A 12 2.07 18.01 -20.29
C ARG A 12 3.39 17.31 -20.04
N ALA A 13 4.45 17.66 -20.75
CA ALA A 13 5.78 17.09 -20.56
C ALA A 13 6.33 17.40 -19.17
N GLN A 14 6.14 18.64 -18.70
CA GLN A 14 6.54 19.03 -17.35
C GLN A 14 5.77 18.27 -16.27
N LEU A 15 4.46 18.14 -16.42
CA LEU A 15 3.63 17.39 -15.47
C LEU A 15 4.04 15.93 -15.45
N ARG A 16 4.30 15.34 -16.62
CA ARG A 16 4.76 13.96 -16.72
C ARG A 16 6.07 13.75 -15.97
N GLN A 17 7.05 14.61 -16.19
CA GLN A 17 8.35 14.51 -15.52
C GLN A 17 8.20 14.67 -14.00
N ALA A 18 7.44 15.66 -13.56
CA ALA A 18 7.18 15.88 -12.15
C ALA A 18 6.46 14.67 -11.50
N ALA A 19 5.52 14.07 -12.23
CA ALA A 19 4.80 12.89 -11.75
C ALA A 19 5.74 11.67 -11.61
N LEU A 20 6.66 11.47 -12.55
CA LEU A 20 7.64 10.40 -12.46
C LEU A 20 8.55 10.58 -11.24
N GLU A 21 9.05 11.80 -11.02
CA GLU A 21 9.86 12.12 -9.84
C GLU A 21 9.08 11.92 -8.54
N TYR A 22 7.82 12.35 -8.51
CA TYR A 22 6.96 12.19 -7.35
C TYR A 22 6.77 10.71 -6.96
N HIS A 23 6.63 9.83 -7.95
CA HIS A 23 6.41 8.40 -7.70
C HIS A 23 7.70 7.65 -7.37
N GLU A 24 8.86 8.17 -7.78
CA GLU A 24 10.15 7.52 -7.54
C GLU A 24 10.80 7.98 -6.24
N HIS A 25 10.65 9.25 -5.88
CA HIS A 25 11.37 9.88 -4.78
C HIS A 25 10.46 10.44 -3.68
N PRO A 26 10.92 10.44 -2.44
CA PRO A 26 12.18 9.91 -1.93
C PRO A 26 12.21 8.38 -1.85
N THR A 27 11.05 7.73 -1.89
CA THR A 27 10.89 6.27 -1.82
C THR A 27 9.89 5.84 -2.89
N PRO A 28 10.16 4.79 -3.68
CA PRO A 28 9.24 4.36 -4.71
C PRO A 28 7.84 4.05 -4.20
N GLY A 29 6.84 4.52 -4.94
CA GLY A 29 5.43 4.29 -4.63
C GLY A 29 4.86 5.27 -3.60
N LYS A 30 3.64 5.00 -3.15
CA LYS A 30 2.88 5.89 -2.26
C LYS A 30 2.38 5.19 -1.00
N VAL A 31 2.87 3.97 -0.72
CA VAL A 31 2.36 3.15 0.38
C VAL A 31 3.48 2.89 1.38
N ALA A 32 3.17 3.07 2.65
CA ALA A 32 4.02 2.66 3.74
C ALA A 32 3.27 1.69 4.65
N ILE A 33 4.01 0.85 5.32
CA ILE A 33 3.47 -0.09 6.30
C ILE A 33 4.15 0.17 7.63
N HIS A 34 3.35 0.30 8.70
CA HIS A 34 3.87 0.47 10.05
C HIS A 34 3.08 -0.40 11.02
N ALA A 35 3.74 -0.82 12.10
CA ALA A 35 3.07 -1.54 13.18
C ALA A 35 2.14 -0.60 13.96
N THR A 36 0.94 -1.09 14.32
CA THR A 36 0.00 -0.34 15.14
C THR A 36 0.23 -0.56 16.65
N LYS A 37 1.13 -1.47 16.99
CA LYS A 37 1.52 -1.80 18.35
C LYS A 37 2.98 -1.44 18.58
N GLN A 38 3.35 -1.22 19.83
CA GLN A 38 4.75 -1.00 20.20
C GLN A 38 5.55 -2.30 19.99
N LEU A 39 6.70 -2.18 19.33
CA LEU A 39 7.63 -3.29 19.05
C LEU A 39 9.05 -2.81 19.35
N SER A 40 9.33 -2.43 20.59
CA SER A 40 10.59 -1.76 20.94
C SER A 40 11.48 -2.55 21.91
N ASN A 41 11.02 -3.69 22.43
CA ASN A 41 11.79 -4.47 23.40
C ASN A 41 11.45 -5.98 23.31
N GLN A 42 12.15 -6.79 24.08
CA GLN A 42 11.96 -8.24 24.10
C GLN A 42 10.57 -8.66 24.58
N HIS A 43 10.00 -7.94 25.53
CA HIS A 43 8.64 -8.21 26.00
C HIS A 43 7.62 -8.01 24.88
N ASP A 44 7.74 -6.90 24.14
CA ASP A 44 6.85 -6.61 22.99
C ASP A 44 6.99 -7.69 21.93
N LEU A 45 8.21 -8.16 21.66
CA LEU A 45 8.45 -9.23 20.70
C LEU A 45 7.82 -10.55 21.15
N ALA A 46 7.87 -10.86 22.44
CA ALA A 46 7.23 -12.05 23.00
C ALA A 46 5.72 -12.00 22.85
N LEU A 47 5.10 -10.84 22.93
CA LEU A 47 3.66 -10.66 22.71
C LEU A 47 3.29 -10.72 21.23
N ALA A 48 4.06 -10.07 20.37
CA ALA A 48 3.76 -9.92 18.96
C ALA A 48 4.14 -11.15 18.14
N TYR A 49 5.13 -11.90 18.57
CA TYR A 49 5.65 -13.03 17.85
C TYR A 49 5.61 -14.29 18.75
N SER A 50 6.73 -14.78 19.20
CA SER A 50 6.77 -16.05 19.95
C SER A 50 7.11 -15.82 21.42
N PRO A 51 6.36 -16.40 22.36
CA PRO A 51 5.26 -17.37 22.20
C PRO A 51 3.86 -16.74 22.13
N GLY A 52 3.72 -15.43 22.32
CA GLY A 52 2.44 -14.76 22.52
C GLY A 52 1.48 -14.87 21.32
N VAL A 53 1.99 -14.95 20.09
CA VAL A 53 1.15 -15.02 18.89
C VAL A 53 0.29 -16.28 18.83
N ALA A 54 0.63 -17.31 19.57
CA ALA A 54 -0.18 -18.52 19.66
C ALA A 54 -1.56 -18.24 20.28
N ALA A 55 -1.66 -17.33 21.21
CA ALA A 55 -2.91 -17.04 21.90
C ALA A 55 -4.03 -16.55 20.97
N PRO A 56 -3.84 -15.48 20.14
CA PRO A 56 -4.86 -15.10 19.18
C PRO A 56 -5.13 -16.18 18.14
N CYS A 57 -4.14 -16.96 17.72
CA CYS A 57 -4.35 -18.09 16.81
C CYS A 57 -5.34 -19.10 17.39
N GLU A 58 -5.15 -19.49 18.64
CA GLU A 58 -6.02 -20.43 19.33
C GLU A 58 -7.45 -19.88 19.49
N GLU A 59 -7.59 -18.60 19.82
CA GLU A 59 -8.90 -17.98 19.93
C GLU A 59 -9.65 -17.93 18.60
N ILE A 60 -8.95 -17.66 17.50
CA ILE A 60 -9.55 -17.67 16.16
C ILE A 60 -10.00 -19.07 15.74
N VAL A 61 -9.25 -20.10 16.11
CA VAL A 61 -9.65 -21.48 15.85
C VAL A 61 -10.96 -21.82 16.56
N LYS A 62 -11.12 -21.38 17.81
CA LYS A 62 -12.35 -21.59 18.58
C LYS A 62 -13.55 -20.82 18.03
N ASP A 63 -13.30 -19.57 17.59
CA ASP A 63 -14.33 -18.68 17.08
C ASP A 63 -13.76 -17.87 15.92
N PRO A 64 -14.11 -18.22 14.66
CA PRO A 64 -13.61 -17.48 13.49
C PRO A 64 -13.88 -15.97 13.50
N ALA A 65 -14.95 -15.52 14.17
CA ALA A 65 -15.26 -14.09 14.31
C ALA A 65 -14.18 -13.34 15.10
N ALA A 66 -13.41 -14.05 15.93
CA ALA A 66 -12.30 -13.45 16.68
C ALA A 66 -11.19 -12.90 15.75
N ALA A 67 -11.15 -13.31 14.48
CA ALA A 67 -10.23 -12.72 13.51
C ALA A 67 -10.42 -11.21 13.36
N PHE A 68 -11.64 -10.70 13.52
CA PHE A 68 -11.91 -9.27 13.47
C PHE A 68 -11.40 -8.51 14.70
N ARG A 69 -11.17 -9.21 15.81
CA ARG A 69 -10.64 -8.63 17.05
C ARG A 69 -9.11 -8.65 17.09
N TYR A 70 -8.50 -9.69 16.54
CA TYR A 70 -7.07 -9.96 16.73
C TYR A 70 -6.23 -9.78 15.47
N THR A 71 -6.85 -9.46 14.34
CA THR A 71 -6.14 -9.20 13.07
C THR A 71 -6.65 -7.93 12.41
N ALA A 72 -5.91 -7.46 11.40
CA ALA A 72 -6.32 -6.30 10.59
C ALA A 72 -7.39 -6.65 9.55
N ARG A 73 -7.92 -7.87 9.54
CA ARG A 73 -8.84 -8.35 8.48
C ARG A 73 -10.01 -7.39 8.21
N GLY A 74 -10.62 -6.85 9.26
CA GLY A 74 -11.76 -5.93 9.13
C GLY A 74 -11.40 -4.54 8.58
N ASN A 75 -10.13 -4.21 8.51
CA ASN A 75 -9.64 -2.89 8.10
C ASN A 75 -8.95 -2.90 6.73
N LEU A 76 -9.01 -4.03 6.01
CA LEU A 76 -8.33 -4.17 4.73
C LEU A 76 -9.35 -4.36 3.61
N VAL A 77 -9.14 -3.63 2.52
CA VAL A 77 -9.89 -3.76 1.28
C VAL A 77 -8.90 -3.99 0.16
N ALA A 78 -9.09 -5.06 -0.61
CA ALA A 78 -8.24 -5.37 -1.75
C ALA A 78 -8.86 -4.81 -3.04
N VAL A 79 -8.04 -4.18 -3.85
CA VAL A 79 -8.38 -3.84 -5.24
C VAL A 79 -7.60 -4.79 -6.13
N ILE A 80 -8.32 -5.59 -6.92
CA ILE A 80 -7.73 -6.65 -7.74
C ILE A 80 -7.97 -6.33 -9.21
N THR A 81 -6.91 -6.37 -10.01
CA THR A 81 -7.00 -6.10 -11.45
C THR A 81 -6.01 -6.95 -12.22
N ASN A 82 -6.40 -7.34 -13.45
CA ASN A 82 -5.49 -7.95 -14.42
C ASN A 82 -4.94 -6.92 -15.42
N GLY A 83 -5.33 -5.64 -15.28
CA GLY A 83 -4.83 -4.55 -16.13
C GLY A 83 -5.38 -4.54 -17.54
N THR A 84 -6.54 -5.18 -17.79
CA THR A 84 -7.14 -5.23 -19.14
C THR A 84 -7.88 -3.95 -19.51
N ALA A 85 -8.20 -3.09 -18.54
CA ALA A 85 -8.91 -1.83 -18.76
C ALA A 85 -8.45 -0.79 -17.74
N VAL A 86 -7.28 -0.25 -17.94
CA VAL A 86 -6.72 0.82 -17.10
C VAL A 86 -7.19 2.16 -17.64
N LEU A 87 -7.80 2.98 -16.79
CA LEU A 87 -8.44 4.24 -17.17
C LEU A 87 -7.54 5.11 -18.03
N GLY A 88 -7.99 5.43 -19.24
CA GLY A 88 -7.27 6.25 -20.20
C GLY A 88 -6.16 5.53 -20.97
N LEU A 89 -5.77 4.32 -20.58
CA LEU A 89 -4.64 3.60 -21.18
C LEU A 89 -5.02 2.24 -21.78
N GLY A 90 -6.22 1.71 -21.44
CA GLY A 90 -6.70 0.45 -21.99
C GLY A 90 -6.01 -0.78 -21.40
N ASP A 91 -5.74 -1.76 -22.24
CA ASP A 91 -5.15 -3.05 -21.85
C ASP A 91 -3.62 -2.93 -21.82
N ILE A 92 -3.06 -2.65 -20.66
CA ILE A 92 -1.60 -2.49 -20.48
C ILE A 92 -1.02 -3.49 -19.49
N GLY A 93 -1.82 -4.45 -19.05
CA GLY A 93 -1.39 -5.56 -18.21
C GLY A 93 -1.35 -5.28 -16.70
N PRO A 94 -1.20 -6.36 -15.91
CA PRO A 94 -1.32 -6.26 -14.45
C PRO A 94 -0.16 -5.53 -13.77
N LEU A 95 1.04 -5.55 -14.34
CA LEU A 95 2.18 -4.88 -13.72
C LEU A 95 2.02 -3.36 -13.76
N ALA A 96 1.61 -2.81 -14.90
CA ALA A 96 1.42 -1.37 -15.05
C ALA A 96 0.21 -0.85 -14.26
N SER A 97 -0.75 -1.72 -13.98
CA SER A 97 -1.97 -1.34 -13.25
C SER A 97 -1.81 -1.31 -11.72
N LYS A 98 -0.62 -1.57 -11.20
CA LYS A 98 -0.35 -1.59 -9.74
C LYS A 98 -0.61 -0.25 -9.03
#